data_657ce2066ddcec7db841cb9f7ddbed9f
#
_entry.id   657ce2066ddcec7db841cb9f7ddbed9f
#
_cell.length_a   1.000
_cell.length_b   1.000
_cell.length_c   1.000
_cell.angle_alpha   90.00
_cell.angle_beta   90.00
_cell.angle_gamma   90.00
#
_symmetry.space_group_name_H-M   'P 1'
#
loop_
_entity.id
_entity.type
_entity.pdbx_description
1 polymer ?
#
loop_
_entity_poly.entity_id
_entity_poly.type
_entity_poly.pdbx_seq_one_letter_code
_entity_poly.pdbx_strand_id
1 'polypeptide(L)'
;MGILIEVLFTFINFLTVNPTSIEFEKIEREYYLFKPKYNLEASPLVVNLHGYGSNALQQRIYTQFNKFALPKNIYVVYPEGVNRSWNAGIDPNNMINDVGFINALLDTIIANNNIDISRIYVCGFSNGGMMTNKLALELNDRFAAFGNVAGNLILEEGQSIDFDRKIPMIHIHGTDDSWVPYQRKASRNRMDVDESLEFWKNHNKLDQFSKEVISTKSFFKKTSLNKIVFFNDNDSEKVVHYQVVGGGHQWFGSAYGSNILMKSYVGRNNTDFHASEELINFFLNYKLENNE
;
A
#
# COMPACT_ATOMS: atom_id res chain seq x y z
N MET A 1 -1.72 21.00 -30.81
CA MET A 1 -2.16 19.71 -31.44
C MET A 1 -1.53 18.49 -30.77
N GLY A 2 -0.28 18.53 -30.31
CA GLY A 2 0.38 17.39 -29.62
C GLY A 2 -0.24 17.01 -28.27
N ILE A 3 -0.58 17.99 -27.42
CA ILE A 3 -1.13 17.75 -26.05
C ILE A 3 -2.54 17.11 -26.11
N LEU A 4 -3.36 17.47 -27.12
CA LEU A 4 -4.68 16.86 -27.29
C LEU A 4 -4.58 15.38 -27.73
N ILE A 5 -3.55 15.03 -28.49
CA ILE A 5 -3.31 13.66 -28.97
C ILE A 5 -2.80 12.78 -27.82
N GLU A 6 -1.93 13.28 -26.94
CA GLU A 6 -1.49 12.53 -25.75
C GLU A 6 -2.62 12.29 -24.73
N VAL A 7 -3.46 13.30 -24.50
CA VAL A 7 -4.65 13.16 -23.67
C VAL A 7 -5.64 12.16 -24.28
N LEU A 8 -5.83 12.19 -25.61
CA LEU A 8 -6.70 11.25 -26.30
C LEU A 8 -6.13 9.83 -26.32
N PHE A 9 -4.82 9.65 -26.51
CA PHE A 9 -4.15 8.34 -26.43
C PHE A 9 -4.17 7.77 -25.00
N THR A 10 -4.03 8.61 -23.98
CA THR A 10 -4.18 8.20 -22.57
C THR A 10 -5.63 7.78 -22.29
N PHE A 11 -6.62 8.49 -22.83
CA PHE A 11 -8.04 8.12 -22.73
C PHE A 11 -8.40 6.85 -23.49
N ILE A 12 -7.83 6.62 -24.68
CA ILE A 12 -8.09 5.42 -25.49
C ILE A 12 -7.47 4.17 -24.85
N ASN A 13 -6.27 4.26 -24.28
CA ASN A 13 -5.70 3.17 -23.47
C ASN A 13 -6.49 2.89 -22.17
N PHE A 14 -7.26 3.85 -21.69
CA PHE A 14 -8.15 3.69 -20.55
C PHE A 14 -9.39 2.84 -20.88
N LEU A 15 -9.87 2.93 -22.11
CA LEU A 15 -11.09 2.26 -22.58
C LEU A 15 -10.86 0.78 -23.00
N THR A 16 -9.62 0.29 -22.99
CA THR A 16 -9.29 -1.07 -23.49
C THR A 16 -8.82 -2.05 -22.41
N VAL A 17 -8.75 -1.65 -21.12
CA VAL A 17 -8.38 -2.57 -20.06
C VAL A 17 -9.65 -3.15 -19.45
N ASN A 18 -10.00 -4.36 -19.86
CA ASN A 18 -11.10 -5.11 -19.26
C ASN A 18 -10.66 -5.75 -17.94
N PRO A 19 -11.51 -5.80 -16.91
CA PRO A 19 -11.24 -6.57 -15.73
C PRO A 19 -11.22 -8.07 -16.05
N THR A 20 -10.53 -8.80 -15.21
CA THR A 20 -10.70 -10.25 -15.06
C THR A 20 -11.46 -10.46 -13.76
N SER A 21 -12.27 -11.51 -13.66
CA SER A 21 -13.00 -11.82 -12.44
C SER A 21 -12.71 -13.25 -11.95
N ILE A 22 -12.90 -13.43 -10.65
CA ILE A 22 -12.98 -14.73 -9.99
C ILE A 22 -14.25 -14.77 -9.14
N GLU A 23 -14.89 -15.93 -9.05
CA GLU A 23 -15.95 -16.14 -8.08
C GLU A 23 -15.34 -16.52 -6.73
N PHE A 24 -15.68 -15.77 -5.69
CA PHE A 24 -15.27 -16.05 -4.32
C PHE A 24 -16.47 -15.88 -3.38
N GLU A 25 -16.82 -16.93 -2.64
CA GLU A 25 -17.99 -16.98 -1.75
C GLU A 25 -19.30 -16.53 -2.45
N LYS A 26 -19.51 -16.95 -3.70
CA LYS A 26 -20.66 -16.61 -4.56
C LYS A 26 -20.74 -15.13 -4.95
N ILE A 27 -19.66 -14.39 -4.77
CA ILE A 27 -19.52 -13.00 -5.21
C ILE A 27 -18.53 -12.98 -6.37
N GLU A 28 -18.90 -12.38 -7.50
CA GLU A 28 -17.96 -12.10 -8.57
C GLU A 28 -17.07 -10.93 -8.16
N ARG A 29 -15.74 -11.16 -8.11
CA ARG A 29 -14.74 -10.19 -7.68
C ARG A 29 -13.82 -9.85 -8.84
N GLU A 30 -13.82 -8.60 -9.25
CA GLU A 30 -13.00 -8.11 -10.36
C GLU A 30 -11.58 -7.72 -9.93
N TYR A 31 -10.64 -7.81 -10.87
CA TYR A 31 -9.29 -7.29 -10.72
C TYR A 31 -8.66 -6.92 -12.06
N TYR A 32 -7.64 -6.08 -12.03
CA TYR A 32 -6.86 -5.69 -13.21
C TYR A 32 -5.40 -6.11 -12.99
N LEU A 33 -4.89 -7.01 -13.83
CA LEU A 33 -3.51 -7.49 -13.78
C LEU A 33 -2.69 -6.85 -14.89
N PHE A 34 -1.63 -6.14 -14.51
CA PHE A 34 -0.65 -5.55 -15.41
C PHE A 34 0.64 -6.36 -15.37
N LYS A 35 1.05 -6.83 -16.56
CA LYS A 35 2.20 -7.70 -16.75
C LYS A 35 3.40 -6.89 -17.24
N PRO A 36 4.62 -7.19 -16.79
CA PRO A 36 5.82 -6.63 -17.39
C PRO A 36 5.97 -7.07 -18.85
N LYS A 37 6.70 -6.28 -19.66
CA LYS A 37 6.87 -6.55 -21.09
C LYS A 37 7.67 -7.83 -21.35
N TYR A 38 8.65 -8.12 -20.50
CA TYR A 38 9.53 -9.27 -20.61
C TYR A 38 9.35 -10.16 -19.39
N ASN A 39 8.99 -11.41 -19.60
CA ASN A 39 8.67 -12.37 -18.55
C ASN A 39 9.37 -13.71 -18.80
N LEU A 40 10.70 -13.65 -18.92
CA LEU A 40 11.53 -14.84 -19.17
C LEU A 40 11.80 -15.63 -17.89
N GLU A 41 11.81 -14.95 -16.74
CA GLU A 41 12.05 -15.53 -15.41
C GLU A 41 10.86 -15.25 -14.50
N ALA A 42 10.75 -16.04 -13.40
CA ALA A 42 9.74 -15.78 -12.38
C ALA A 42 9.90 -14.37 -11.79
N SER A 43 8.83 -13.61 -11.79
CA SER A 43 8.85 -12.18 -11.49
C SER A 43 8.05 -11.84 -10.24
N PRO A 44 8.44 -10.80 -9.49
CA PRO A 44 7.69 -10.33 -8.33
C PRO A 44 6.27 -9.89 -8.68
N LEU A 45 5.37 -9.95 -7.69
CA LEU A 45 3.99 -9.46 -7.79
C LEU A 45 3.73 -8.43 -6.68
N VAL A 46 3.08 -7.32 -7.02
CA VAL A 46 2.53 -6.37 -6.03
C VAL A 46 1.02 -6.33 -6.14
N VAL A 47 0.33 -6.55 -5.02
CA VAL A 47 -1.10 -6.26 -4.85
C VAL A 47 -1.23 -4.81 -4.36
N ASN A 48 -1.99 -3.97 -5.08
CA ASN A 48 -2.15 -2.55 -4.76
C ASN A 48 -3.63 -2.22 -4.51
N LEU A 49 -3.98 -1.98 -3.23
CA LEU A 49 -5.35 -1.86 -2.74
C LEU A 49 -5.82 -0.40 -2.75
N HIS A 50 -7.01 -0.15 -3.30
CA HIS A 50 -7.59 1.19 -3.37
C HIS A 50 -8.15 1.68 -2.02
N GLY A 51 -8.33 3.00 -1.88
CA GLY A 51 -8.98 3.62 -0.74
C GLY A 51 -10.53 3.51 -0.80
N TYR A 52 -11.19 3.83 0.33
CA TYR A 52 -12.65 3.86 0.42
C TYR A 52 -13.27 4.79 -0.64
N GLY A 53 -14.33 4.31 -1.29
CA GLY A 53 -15.06 5.04 -2.34
C GLY A 53 -14.33 5.12 -3.69
N SER A 54 -13.09 4.62 -3.77
CA SER A 54 -12.29 4.51 -4.99
C SER A 54 -12.50 3.14 -5.66
N ASN A 55 -11.74 2.86 -6.71
CA ASN A 55 -11.74 1.59 -7.43
C ASN A 55 -10.33 1.26 -7.95
N ALA A 56 -10.15 0.05 -8.49
CA ALA A 56 -8.87 -0.46 -8.98
C ALA A 56 -8.23 0.44 -10.06
N LEU A 57 -8.99 0.91 -11.04
CA LEU A 57 -8.46 1.77 -12.10
C LEU A 57 -8.10 3.17 -11.58
N GLN A 58 -8.90 3.73 -10.67
CA GLN A 58 -8.57 5.00 -10.02
C GLN A 58 -7.30 4.88 -9.19
N GLN A 59 -7.12 3.76 -8.44
CA GLN A 59 -5.90 3.47 -7.69
C GLN A 59 -4.68 3.41 -8.61
N ARG A 60 -4.77 2.69 -9.73
CA ARG A 60 -3.69 2.62 -10.74
C ARG A 60 -3.25 4.01 -11.20
N ILE A 61 -4.23 4.87 -11.54
CA ILE A 61 -3.96 6.23 -12.04
C ILE A 61 -3.38 7.09 -10.93
N TYR A 62 -4.03 7.09 -9.79
CA TYR A 62 -3.64 7.91 -8.65
C TYR A 62 -2.23 7.57 -8.18
N THR A 63 -1.90 6.30 -8.04
CA THR A 63 -0.59 5.86 -7.56
C THR A 63 0.50 5.89 -8.62
N GLN A 64 0.15 5.86 -9.90
CA GLN A 64 1.11 5.72 -11.02
C GLN A 64 2.07 4.54 -10.83
N PHE A 65 1.67 3.52 -10.05
CA PHE A 65 2.54 2.45 -9.58
C PHE A 65 3.18 1.66 -10.74
N ASN A 66 2.42 1.42 -11.82
CA ASN A 66 2.90 0.74 -13.02
C ASN A 66 4.11 1.42 -13.66
N LYS A 67 4.23 2.76 -13.56
CA LYS A 67 5.37 3.52 -14.09
C LYS A 67 6.70 3.07 -13.47
N PHE A 68 6.68 2.67 -12.21
CA PHE A 68 7.87 2.29 -11.46
C PHE A 68 8.06 0.76 -11.40
N ALA A 69 6.97 -0.01 -11.41
CA ALA A 69 6.98 -1.46 -11.27
C ALA A 69 7.30 -2.20 -12.57
N LEU A 70 6.58 -1.89 -13.66
CA LEU A 70 6.71 -2.64 -14.90
C LEU A 70 8.12 -2.60 -15.52
N PRO A 71 8.86 -1.46 -15.50
CA PRO A 71 10.25 -1.43 -15.96
C PRO A 71 11.22 -2.28 -15.13
N LYS A 72 10.86 -2.61 -13.88
CA LYS A 72 11.63 -3.48 -12.98
C LYS A 72 11.17 -4.95 -13.04
N ASN A 73 10.42 -5.31 -14.07
CA ASN A 73 9.87 -6.66 -14.28
C ASN A 73 8.95 -7.14 -13.17
N ILE A 74 8.13 -6.26 -12.58
CA ILE A 74 7.21 -6.54 -11.48
C ILE A 74 5.78 -6.54 -12.01
N TYR A 75 5.02 -7.61 -11.74
CA TYR A 75 3.57 -7.64 -11.96
C TYR A 75 2.86 -6.74 -10.96
N VAL A 76 1.78 -6.10 -11.39
CA VAL A 76 0.93 -5.30 -10.50
C VAL A 76 -0.51 -5.72 -10.68
N VAL A 77 -1.17 -6.11 -9.60
CA VAL A 77 -2.61 -6.39 -9.57
C VAL A 77 -3.34 -5.35 -8.73
N TYR A 78 -4.45 -4.88 -9.26
CA TYR A 78 -5.38 -3.97 -8.59
C TYR A 78 -6.72 -4.68 -8.47
N PRO A 79 -7.04 -5.27 -7.31
CA PRO A 79 -8.35 -5.87 -7.07
C PRO A 79 -9.40 -4.83 -6.69
N GLU A 80 -10.69 -5.18 -6.90
CA GLU A 80 -11.85 -4.39 -6.48
C GLU A 80 -12.38 -4.85 -5.13
N GLY A 81 -12.53 -3.90 -4.20
CA GLY A 81 -13.25 -4.11 -2.95
C GLY A 81 -14.77 -4.07 -3.17
N VAL A 82 -15.51 -4.89 -2.45
CA VAL A 82 -16.97 -4.88 -2.48
C VAL A 82 -17.49 -3.50 -2.04
N ASN A 83 -18.42 -2.93 -2.79
CA ASN A 83 -18.94 -1.59 -2.55
C ASN A 83 -17.85 -0.50 -2.46
N ARG A 84 -16.75 -0.69 -3.22
CA ARG A 84 -15.59 0.23 -3.21
C ARG A 84 -14.95 0.39 -1.84
N SER A 85 -14.86 -0.69 -1.08
CA SER A 85 -14.33 -0.72 0.27
C SER A 85 -13.71 -2.08 0.60
N TRP A 86 -12.83 -2.09 1.61
CA TRP A 86 -12.23 -3.28 2.19
C TRP A 86 -12.70 -3.46 3.63
N ASN A 87 -12.97 -4.70 4.01
CA ASN A 87 -13.21 -5.07 5.40
C ASN A 87 -11.88 -5.11 6.17
N ALA A 88 -11.42 -3.95 6.56
CA ALA A 88 -10.19 -3.77 7.33
C ALA A 88 -10.41 -3.76 8.86
N GLY A 89 -11.56 -4.23 9.35
CA GLY A 89 -11.89 -4.25 10.79
C GLY A 89 -12.47 -2.94 11.35
N ILE A 90 -12.85 -1.99 10.47
CA ILE A 90 -13.45 -0.72 10.91
C ILE A 90 -14.89 -0.91 11.40
N ASP A 91 -15.66 -1.68 10.66
CA ASP A 91 -17.06 -2.01 10.95
C ASP A 91 -17.15 -3.47 11.38
N PRO A 92 -17.47 -3.76 12.64
CA PRO A 92 -17.58 -5.14 13.13
C PRO A 92 -18.76 -5.92 12.51
N ASN A 93 -19.69 -5.23 11.85
CA ASN A 93 -20.82 -5.88 11.15
C ASN A 93 -20.49 -6.18 9.68
N ASN A 94 -19.34 -5.76 9.18
CA ASN A 94 -18.91 -6.08 7.83
C ASN A 94 -18.43 -7.52 7.76
N MET A 95 -19.22 -8.39 7.13
CA MET A 95 -18.95 -9.83 7.00
C MET A 95 -18.25 -10.21 5.70
N ILE A 96 -17.81 -9.24 4.90
CA ILE A 96 -17.07 -9.52 3.65
C ILE A 96 -15.69 -10.10 3.98
N ASN A 97 -15.39 -11.27 3.45
CA ASN A 97 -14.12 -11.98 3.65
C ASN A 97 -13.08 -11.51 2.60
N ASP A 98 -12.56 -10.28 2.76
CA ASP A 98 -11.57 -9.75 1.83
C ASP A 98 -10.19 -10.41 1.98
N VAL A 99 -9.82 -10.91 3.15
CA VAL A 99 -8.58 -11.67 3.34
C VAL A 99 -8.61 -12.96 2.54
N GLY A 100 -9.69 -13.73 2.65
CA GLY A 100 -9.89 -14.94 1.85
C GLY A 100 -9.93 -14.67 0.35
N PHE A 101 -10.58 -13.57 -0.08
CA PHE A 101 -10.57 -13.15 -1.48
C PHE A 101 -9.16 -12.85 -1.99
N ILE A 102 -8.35 -12.09 -1.26
CA ILE A 102 -6.97 -11.77 -1.67
C ILE A 102 -6.14 -13.07 -1.74
N ASN A 103 -6.32 -14.00 -0.81
CA ASN A 103 -5.65 -15.29 -0.88
C ASN A 103 -6.01 -16.09 -2.14
N ALA A 104 -7.31 -16.23 -2.45
CA ALA A 104 -7.78 -16.89 -3.67
C ALA A 104 -7.33 -16.19 -4.96
N LEU A 105 -7.26 -14.86 -4.94
CA LEU A 105 -6.74 -14.07 -6.05
C LEU A 105 -5.25 -14.38 -6.29
N LEU A 106 -4.43 -14.46 -5.23
CA LEU A 106 -3.02 -14.83 -5.35
C LEU A 106 -2.87 -16.21 -5.98
N ASP A 107 -3.64 -17.22 -5.52
CA ASP A 107 -3.60 -18.57 -6.08
C ASP A 107 -3.93 -18.57 -7.57
N THR A 108 -4.96 -17.82 -7.96
CA THR A 108 -5.38 -17.66 -9.37
C THR A 108 -4.27 -17.01 -10.22
N ILE A 109 -3.63 -15.97 -9.72
CA ILE A 109 -2.57 -15.28 -10.46
C ILE A 109 -1.32 -16.15 -10.58
N ILE A 110 -0.91 -16.82 -9.51
CA ILE A 110 0.26 -17.72 -9.48
C ILE A 110 0.05 -18.89 -10.46
N ALA A 111 -1.12 -19.50 -10.47
CA ALA A 111 -1.42 -20.63 -11.36
C ALA A 111 -1.35 -20.26 -12.86
N ASN A 112 -1.59 -18.98 -13.21
CA ASN A 112 -1.71 -18.53 -14.60
C ASN A 112 -0.56 -17.65 -15.09
N ASN A 113 0.43 -17.37 -14.25
CA ASN A 113 1.54 -16.48 -14.59
C ASN A 113 2.85 -16.95 -13.94
N ASN A 114 3.98 -16.55 -14.51
CA ASN A 114 5.30 -16.90 -13.97
C ASN A 114 5.69 -15.96 -12.81
N ILE A 115 5.07 -16.17 -11.64
CA ILE A 115 5.28 -15.38 -10.43
C ILE A 115 6.34 -16.01 -9.54
N ASP A 116 7.27 -15.21 -9.05
CA ASP A 116 8.16 -15.59 -7.95
C ASP A 116 7.39 -15.52 -6.62
N ILE A 117 6.98 -16.68 -6.13
CA ILE A 117 6.15 -16.79 -4.91
C ILE A 117 6.88 -16.29 -3.65
N SER A 118 8.21 -16.23 -3.67
CA SER A 118 8.98 -15.66 -2.57
C SER A 118 8.97 -14.12 -2.57
N ARG A 119 8.55 -13.48 -3.68
CA ARG A 119 8.55 -12.02 -3.86
C ARG A 119 7.16 -11.49 -4.19
N ILE A 120 6.20 -11.79 -3.35
CA ILE A 120 4.86 -11.22 -3.41
C ILE A 120 4.75 -10.15 -2.33
N TYR A 121 4.21 -8.99 -2.70
CA TYR A 121 4.10 -7.82 -1.82
C TYR A 121 2.70 -7.23 -1.88
N VAL A 122 2.31 -6.53 -0.84
CA VAL A 122 1.03 -5.80 -0.82
C VAL A 122 1.23 -4.38 -0.34
N CYS A 123 0.52 -3.45 -0.97
CA CYS A 123 0.39 -2.08 -0.49
C CYS A 123 -1.03 -1.56 -0.71
N GLY A 124 -1.36 -0.48 -0.02
CA GLY A 124 -2.66 0.15 -0.19
C GLY A 124 -2.72 1.57 0.33
N PHE A 125 -3.76 2.29 -0.09
CA PHE A 125 -4.04 3.66 0.29
C PHE A 125 -5.24 3.74 1.23
N SER A 126 -5.14 4.52 2.32
CA SER A 126 -6.26 4.79 3.22
C SER A 126 -6.91 3.49 3.76
N ASN A 127 -8.16 3.21 3.43
CA ASN A 127 -8.82 1.93 3.75
C ASN A 127 -8.05 0.72 3.18
N GLY A 128 -7.46 0.83 1.97
CA GLY A 128 -6.55 -0.19 1.42
C GLY A 128 -5.25 -0.32 2.21
N GLY A 129 -4.74 0.77 2.80
CA GLY A 129 -3.61 0.74 3.74
C GLY A 129 -3.96 0.06 5.06
N MET A 130 -5.17 0.29 5.58
CA MET A 130 -5.70 -0.44 6.74
C MET A 130 -5.85 -1.93 6.42
N MET A 131 -6.36 -2.27 5.22
CA MET A 131 -6.44 -3.67 4.76
C MET A 131 -5.05 -4.30 4.61
N THR A 132 -4.04 -3.55 4.20
CA THR A 132 -2.64 -4.04 4.17
C THR A 132 -2.16 -4.45 5.57
N ASN A 133 -2.47 -3.68 6.61
CA ASN A 133 -2.17 -4.09 8.00
C ASN A 133 -2.93 -5.37 8.40
N LYS A 134 -4.21 -5.50 8.03
CA LYS A 134 -5.00 -6.71 8.29
C LYS A 134 -4.39 -7.94 7.60
N LEU A 135 -3.95 -7.79 6.35
CA LEU A 135 -3.24 -8.87 5.63
C LEU A 135 -1.90 -9.22 6.30
N ALA A 136 -1.21 -8.24 6.90
CA ALA A 136 0.01 -8.51 7.66
C ALA A 136 -0.26 -9.30 8.95
N LEU A 137 -1.45 -9.17 9.54
CA LEU A 137 -1.87 -9.92 10.72
C LEU A 137 -2.39 -11.33 10.38
N GLU A 138 -3.15 -11.47 9.27
CA GLU A 138 -3.97 -12.66 9.01
C GLU A 138 -3.47 -13.51 7.83
N LEU A 139 -2.59 -12.97 6.96
CA LEU A 139 -2.09 -13.62 5.74
C LEU A 139 -0.60 -13.31 5.51
N ASN A 140 0.17 -13.20 6.58
CA ASN A 140 1.57 -12.77 6.50
C ASN A 140 2.49 -13.78 5.78
N ASP A 141 2.13 -15.03 5.73
CA ASP A 141 2.87 -16.13 5.07
C ASP A 141 2.86 -16.04 3.54
N ARG A 142 1.97 -15.24 2.96
CA ARG A 142 1.86 -15.04 1.51
C ARG A 142 2.63 -13.84 0.98
N PHE A 143 3.07 -12.92 1.85
CA PHE A 143 3.68 -11.66 1.45
C PHE A 143 5.06 -11.45 2.07
N ALA A 144 6.06 -11.13 1.25
CA ALA A 144 7.41 -10.86 1.71
C ALA A 144 7.53 -9.52 2.46
N ALA A 145 6.75 -8.51 2.07
CA ALA A 145 6.74 -7.20 2.72
C ALA A 145 5.42 -6.46 2.48
N PHE A 146 5.14 -5.46 3.31
CA PHE A 146 3.89 -4.73 3.39
C PHE A 146 4.11 -3.21 3.29
N GLY A 147 3.23 -2.51 2.56
CA GLY A 147 3.29 -1.08 2.37
C GLY A 147 1.97 -0.38 2.68
N ASN A 148 1.98 0.48 3.69
CA ASN A 148 0.79 1.21 4.12
C ASN A 148 0.94 2.70 3.83
N VAL A 149 0.02 3.28 3.05
CA VAL A 149 -0.02 4.72 2.77
C VAL A 149 -1.30 5.31 3.32
N ALA A 150 -1.18 6.24 4.26
CA ALA A 150 -2.27 6.97 4.91
C ALA A 150 -3.35 6.05 5.54
N GLY A 151 -2.96 4.88 6.04
CA GLY A 151 -3.82 3.96 6.79
C GLY A 151 -3.26 3.72 8.19
N ASN A 152 -4.11 3.45 9.17
CA ASN A 152 -3.71 3.09 10.53
C ASN A 152 -3.96 1.60 10.79
N LEU A 153 -3.27 1.03 11.75
CA LEU A 153 -3.53 -0.32 12.22
C LEU A 153 -4.86 -0.35 12.98
N ILE A 154 -5.67 -1.36 12.69
CA ILE A 154 -6.90 -1.66 13.41
C ILE A 154 -6.75 -3.06 14.00
N LEU A 155 -6.91 -3.18 15.30
CA LEU A 155 -6.99 -4.48 15.98
C LEU A 155 -8.43 -4.73 16.37
N GLU A 156 -8.96 -5.88 15.98
CA GLU A 156 -10.29 -6.30 16.42
C GLU A 156 -10.25 -6.67 17.90
N GLU A 157 -11.36 -6.45 18.61
CA GLU A 157 -11.42 -6.75 20.06
C GLU A 157 -11.20 -8.27 20.26
N GLY A 158 -10.20 -8.61 21.06
CA GLY A 158 -9.85 -10.02 21.34
C GLY A 158 -9.01 -10.69 20.24
N GLN A 159 -8.60 -9.98 19.20
CA GLN A 159 -7.68 -10.51 18.19
C GLN A 159 -6.34 -10.86 18.83
N SER A 160 -5.98 -12.16 18.81
CA SER A 160 -4.65 -12.62 19.19
C SER A 160 -3.71 -12.54 17.96
N ILE A 161 -2.46 -12.17 18.25
CA ILE A 161 -1.39 -12.22 17.23
C ILE A 161 -0.59 -13.47 17.54
N ASP A 162 -0.83 -14.51 16.76
CA ASP A 162 -0.27 -15.85 16.97
C ASP A 162 0.68 -16.23 15.83
N PHE A 163 1.70 -15.37 15.61
CA PHE A 163 2.79 -15.69 14.70
C PHE A 163 4.07 -14.96 15.14
N ASP A 164 5.21 -15.64 14.99
CA ASP A 164 6.53 -15.11 15.35
C ASP A 164 7.29 -14.49 14.17
N ARG A 165 6.75 -14.63 12.94
CA ARG A 165 7.41 -14.07 11.77
C ARG A 165 7.50 -12.57 11.86
N LYS A 166 8.70 -12.02 11.68
CA LYS A 166 8.92 -10.57 11.58
C LYS A 166 8.33 -10.02 10.29
N ILE A 167 7.70 -8.86 10.37
CA ILE A 167 6.95 -8.23 9.28
C ILE A 167 7.70 -7.00 8.76
N PRO A 168 8.36 -7.09 7.58
CA PRO A 168 8.90 -5.90 6.92
C PRO A 168 7.76 -4.96 6.53
N MET A 169 7.76 -3.74 7.11
CA MET A 169 6.67 -2.77 6.92
C MET A 169 7.23 -1.41 6.52
N ILE A 170 6.67 -0.81 5.45
CA ILE A 170 6.86 0.60 5.13
C ILE A 170 5.55 1.35 5.31
N HIS A 171 5.58 2.42 6.10
CA HIS A 171 4.44 3.29 6.38
C HIS A 171 4.73 4.71 5.90
N ILE A 172 3.80 5.32 5.16
CA ILE A 172 3.92 6.68 4.61
C ILE A 172 2.70 7.48 5.04
N HIS A 173 2.87 8.58 5.80
CA HIS A 173 1.73 9.32 6.33
C HIS A 173 2.00 10.83 6.45
N GLY A 174 0.97 11.64 6.21
CA GLY A 174 1.00 13.09 6.39
C GLY A 174 0.58 13.51 7.80
N THR A 175 1.33 14.43 8.42
CA THR A 175 1.00 14.88 9.79
C THR A 175 -0.26 15.75 9.87
N ASP A 176 -0.68 16.35 8.76
CA ASP A 176 -1.90 17.16 8.65
C ASP A 176 -3.04 16.39 7.96
N ASP A 177 -2.99 15.05 8.00
CA ASP A 177 -4.06 14.19 7.48
C ASP A 177 -5.32 14.36 8.33
N SER A 178 -6.38 14.92 7.72
CA SER A 178 -7.68 15.18 8.38
C SER A 178 -8.67 14.02 8.23
N TRP A 179 -8.41 13.04 7.35
CA TRP A 179 -9.28 11.89 7.09
C TRP A 179 -8.89 10.69 7.95
N VAL A 180 -7.59 10.41 7.99
CA VAL A 180 -6.98 9.41 8.87
C VAL A 180 -5.93 10.14 9.71
N PRO A 181 -6.34 10.77 10.83
CA PRO A 181 -5.45 11.64 11.60
C PRO A 181 -4.18 10.94 12.06
N TYR A 182 -3.05 11.65 11.90
CA TYR A 182 -1.73 11.16 12.33
C TYR A 182 -1.72 10.89 13.83
N GLN A 183 -2.22 11.84 14.62
CA GLN A 183 -2.46 11.69 16.05
C GLN A 183 -3.96 11.79 16.33
N ARG A 184 -4.48 10.92 17.15
CA ARG A 184 -5.89 10.93 17.52
C ARG A 184 -6.09 10.55 18.99
N LYS A 185 -7.25 10.91 19.54
CA LYS A 185 -7.65 10.39 20.84
C LYS A 185 -7.85 8.88 20.72
N ALA A 186 -7.30 8.14 21.66
CA ALA A 186 -7.42 6.69 21.74
C ALA A 186 -8.87 6.23 21.50
N SER A 187 -9.05 5.31 20.58
CA SER A 187 -10.30 4.56 20.42
C SER A 187 -9.95 3.07 20.53
N ARG A 188 -10.86 2.26 21.08
CA ARG A 188 -10.59 0.88 21.48
C ARG A 188 -9.87 0.04 20.41
N ASN A 189 -10.15 0.24 19.13
CA ASN A 189 -9.73 -0.68 18.06
C ASN A 189 -8.88 -0.03 16.96
N ARG A 190 -8.75 1.31 16.95
CA ARG A 190 -8.00 2.02 15.90
C ARG A 190 -6.84 2.78 16.53
N MET A 191 -5.64 2.34 16.21
CA MET A 191 -4.39 2.99 16.60
C MET A 191 -4.19 4.28 15.82
N ASP A 192 -3.43 5.22 16.37
CA ASP A 192 -2.87 6.30 15.56
C ASP A 192 -1.57 5.85 14.87
N VAL A 193 -0.88 6.78 14.20
CA VAL A 193 0.33 6.43 13.44
C VAL A 193 1.44 5.98 14.38
N ASP A 194 1.67 6.71 15.47
CA ASP A 194 2.75 6.40 16.41
C ASP A 194 2.49 5.06 17.12
N GLU A 195 1.25 4.78 17.51
CA GLU A 195 0.83 3.50 18.09
C GLU A 195 0.97 2.35 17.09
N SER A 196 0.61 2.56 15.81
CA SER A 196 0.76 1.57 14.74
C SER A 196 2.23 1.22 14.48
N LEU A 197 3.11 2.23 14.48
CA LEU A 197 4.55 2.04 14.31
C LEU A 197 5.17 1.31 15.50
N GLU A 198 4.78 1.70 16.73
CA GLU A 198 5.26 1.06 17.96
C GLU A 198 4.82 -0.40 18.02
N PHE A 199 3.59 -0.72 17.56
CA PHE A 199 3.12 -2.09 17.46
C PHE A 199 4.04 -2.94 16.57
N TRP A 200 4.29 -2.51 15.31
CA TRP A 200 5.14 -3.27 14.39
C TRP A 200 6.60 -3.32 14.83
N LYS A 201 7.11 -2.25 15.42
CA LYS A 201 8.43 -2.20 16.03
C LYS A 201 8.58 -3.25 17.15
N ASN A 202 7.61 -3.33 18.05
CA ASN A 202 7.63 -4.26 19.19
C ASN A 202 7.43 -5.70 18.72
N HIS A 203 6.52 -5.96 17.75
CA HIS A 203 6.34 -7.26 17.15
C HIS A 203 7.64 -7.78 16.52
N ASN A 204 8.33 -6.93 15.76
CA ASN A 204 9.61 -7.27 15.13
C ASN A 204 10.81 -7.24 16.10
N LYS A 205 10.61 -6.86 17.37
CA LYS A 205 11.68 -6.73 18.40
C LYS A 205 12.80 -5.78 17.96
N LEU A 206 12.45 -4.65 17.34
CA LEU A 206 13.39 -3.63 16.89
C LEU A 206 13.71 -2.67 18.03
N ASP A 207 14.99 -2.50 18.37
CA ASP A 207 15.47 -1.73 19.51
C ASP A 207 16.22 -0.45 19.13
N GLN A 208 16.53 -0.28 17.86
CA GLN A 208 17.23 0.87 17.31
C GLN A 208 16.38 1.66 16.35
N PHE A 209 16.72 2.94 16.17
CA PHE A 209 16.15 3.74 15.09
C PHE A 209 17.16 4.75 14.54
N SER A 210 16.98 5.12 13.29
CA SER A 210 17.64 6.27 12.66
C SER A 210 16.60 7.22 12.07
N LYS A 211 16.94 8.52 12.03
CA LYS A 211 16.10 9.54 11.42
C LYS A 211 16.92 10.38 10.46
N GLU A 212 16.46 10.43 9.23
CA GLU A 212 17.03 11.26 8.17
C GLU A 212 16.02 12.34 7.76
N VAL A 213 16.48 13.58 7.61
CA VAL A 213 15.67 14.69 7.06
C VAL A 213 15.96 14.77 5.57
N ILE A 214 15.07 14.24 4.75
CA ILE A 214 15.23 14.20 3.28
C ILE A 214 14.98 15.58 2.68
N SER A 215 13.97 16.30 3.18
CA SER A 215 13.68 17.65 2.75
C SER A 215 13.09 18.50 3.86
N THR A 216 13.31 19.83 3.79
CA THR A 216 12.83 20.79 4.78
C THR A 216 11.83 21.76 4.18
N LYS A 217 10.94 22.32 5.03
CA LYS A 217 10.04 23.41 4.66
C LYS A 217 10.86 24.64 4.23
N SER A 218 10.35 25.36 3.22
CA SER A 218 10.90 26.61 2.76
C SER A 218 9.78 27.60 2.44
N PHE A 219 10.13 28.81 1.98
CA PHE A 219 9.11 29.78 1.54
C PHE A 219 8.18 29.19 0.47
N PHE A 220 8.72 28.38 -0.44
CA PHE A 220 7.96 27.74 -1.52
C PHE A 220 7.43 26.35 -1.15
N LYS A 221 8.11 25.61 -0.27
CA LYS A 221 7.76 24.27 0.16
C LYS A 221 7.09 24.31 1.54
N LYS A 222 5.80 23.97 1.60
CA LYS A 222 5.00 23.99 2.83
C LYS A 222 5.00 22.64 3.58
N THR A 223 5.66 21.64 3.04
CA THR A 223 5.87 20.31 3.63
C THR A 223 7.34 20.02 3.79
N SER A 224 7.69 19.13 4.72
CA SER A 224 9.02 18.53 4.82
C SER A 224 8.90 17.02 4.94
N LEU A 225 9.99 16.31 4.67
CA LEU A 225 10.03 14.86 4.62
C LEU A 225 11.11 14.32 5.54
N ASN A 226 10.70 13.47 6.48
CA ASN A 226 11.58 12.69 7.32
C ASN A 226 11.44 11.21 6.96
N LYS A 227 12.56 10.49 6.92
CA LYS A 227 12.62 9.03 6.88
C LYS A 227 13.08 8.52 8.23
N ILE A 228 12.29 7.68 8.86
CA ILE A 228 12.58 7.04 10.14
C ILE A 228 12.67 5.55 9.87
N VAL A 229 13.74 4.91 10.31
CA VAL A 229 13.96 3.47 10.14
C VAL A 229 14.14 2.87 11.52
N PHE A 230 13.28 1.93 11.88
CA PHE A 230 13.44 1.08 13.06
C PHE A 230 14.10 -0.22 12.62
N PHE A 231 15.12 -0.65 13.34
CA PHE A 231 15.95 -1.79 12.96
C PHE A 231 16.57 -2.46 14.18
N ASN A 232 17.19 -3.59 13.94
CA ASN A 232 18.07 -4.31 14.85
C ASN A 232 19.30 -4.75 14.04
N ASP A 233 20.49 -4.70 14.59
CA ASP A 233 21.72 -5.05 13.86
C ASP A 233 21.78 -6.52 13.41
N ASN A 234 21.02 -7.38 14.08
CA ASN A 234 21.01 -8.81 13.80
C ASN A 234 19.92 -9.24 12.80
N ASP A 235 19.03 -8.31 12.38
CA ASP A 235 17.85 -8.64 11.58
C ASP A 235 17.80 -7.84 10.29
N SER A 236 17.32 -8.48 9.22
CA SER A 236 17.07 -7.81 7.94
C SER A 236 15.75 -7.03 7.92
N GLU A 237 14.77 -7.49 8.72
CA GLU A 237 13.42 -6.94 8.76
C GLU A 237 13.40 -5.59 9.45
N LYS A 238 12.78 -4.62 8.79
CA LYS A 238 12.73 -3.24 9.25
C LYS A 238 11.30 -2.69 9.21
N VAL A 239 11.03 -1.73 10.08
CA VAL A 239 9.88 -0.85 9.95
C VAL A 239 10.39 0.52 9.49
N VAL A 240 9.92 0.97 8.33
CA VAL A 240 10.32 2.25 7.74
C VAL A 240 9.13 3.20 7.75
N HIS A 241 9.32 4.40 8.24
CA HIS A 241 8.29 5.43 8.24
C HIS A 241 8.73 6.69 7.48
N TYR A 242 7.95 7.06 6.46
CA TYR A 242 8.06 8.35 5.79
C TYR A 242 7.03 9.31 6.39
N GLN A 243 7.51 10.19 7.28
CA GLN A 243 6.71 11.23 7.92
C GLN A 243 6.70 12.48 7.04
N VAL A 244 5.56 12.77 6.42
CA VAL A 244 5.39 13.99 5.63
C VAL A 244 4.80 15.09 6.50
N VAL A 245 5.67 15.92 7.06
CA VAL A 245 5.27 17.02 7.96
C VAL A 245 4.52 18.10 7.19
N GLY A 246 3.30 18.39 7.59
CA GLY A 246 2.37 19.30 6.89
C GLY A 246 1.69 18.68 5.67
N GLY A 247 1.91 17.39 5.40
CA GLY A 247 1.23 16.61 4.37
C GLY A 247 -0.17 16.19 4.79
N GLY A 248 -1.10 16.12 3.85
CA GLY A 248 -2.48 15.67 4.07
C GLY A 248 -2.70 14.20 3.73
N HIS A 249 -3.97 13.85 3.44
CA HIS A 249 -4.39 12.50 3.06
C HIS A 249 -4.06 12.20 1.59
N GLN A 250 -2.81 11.83 1.31
CA GLN A 250 -2.27 11.77 -0.04
C GLN A 250 -1.50 10.47 -0.33
N TRP A 251 -1.51 10.05 -1.60
CA TRP A 251 -0.45 9.23 -2.17
C TRP A 251 0.66 10.17 -2.64
N PHE A 252 1.66 10.38 -1.80
CA PHE A 252 2.68 11.41 -2.00
C PHE A 252 3.49 11.20 -3.28
N GLY A 253 3.86 12.31 -3.92
CA GLY A 253 4.56 12.31 -5.20
C GLY A 253 3.64 12.20 -6.43
N SER A 254 2.39 11.78 -6.25
CA SER A 254 1.44 11.69 -7.36
C SER A 254 1.08 13.07 -7.92
N ALA A 255 1.14 13.21 -9.24
CA ALA A 255 0.72 14.44 -9.93
C ALA A 255 -0.78 14.75 -9.71
N TYR A 256 -1.61 13.73 -9.53
CA TYR A 256 -3.06 13.88 -9.33
C TYR A 256 -3.41 14.49 -7.96
N GLY A 257 -2.59 14.28 -6.93
CA GLY A 257 -2.74 14.90 -5.61
C GLY A 257 -2.33 16.38 -5.56
N SER A 258 -1.73 16.92 -6.63
CA SER A 258 -1.22 18.30 -6.68
C SER A 258 -2.24 19.31 -7.21
N ASN A 259 -3.43 18.87 -7.66
CA ASN A 259 -4.50 19.74 -8.12
C ASN A 259 -5.02 20.60 -6.94
N ILE A 260 -5.27 21.91 -7.22
CA ILE A 260 -5.69 22.88 -6.20
C ILE A 260 -7.02 22.52 -5.53
N LEU A 261 -7.95 21.89 -6.26
CA LEU A 261 -9.23 21.43 -5.72
C LEU A 261 -9.03 20.22 -4.80
N MET A 262 -8.19 19.28 -5.19
CA MET A 262 -7.84 18.14 -4.36
C MET A 262 -7.10 18.57 -3.09
N LYS A 263 -6.21 19.56 -3.19
CA LYS A 263 -5.47 20.10 -2.05
C LYS A 263 -6.38 20.69 -0.96
N SER A 264 -7.48 21.33 -1.33
CA SER A 264 -8.44 21.85 -0.34
C SER A 264 -9.22 20.74 0.36
N TYR A 265 -9.34 19.56 -0.26
CA TYR A 265 -10.15 18.44 0.22
C TYR A 265 -9.32 17.41 1.00
N VAL A 266 -8.13 17.04 0.49
CA VAL A 266 -7.29 15.99 1.07
C VAL A 266 -5.96 16.51 1.64
N GLY A 267 -5.75 17.83 1.64
CA GLY A 267 -4.55 18.46 2.18
C GLY A 267 -3.37 18.50 1.20
N ARG A 268 -2.18 18.86 1.72
CA ARG A 268 -0.99 19.11 0.89
C ARG A 268 -0.32 17.82 0.46
N ASN A 269 0.13 17.81 -0.79
CA ASN A 269 1.06 16.81 -1.31
C ASN A 269 2.52 17.22 -1.01
N ASN A 270 3.42 16.24 -1.01
CA ASN A 270 4.87 16.42 -1.07
C ASN A 270 5.37 15.71 -2.32
N THR A 271 6.15 16.40 -3.14
CA THR A 271 6.69 15.89 -4.42
C THR A 271 8.21 15.72 -4.40
N ASP A 272 8.84 15.78 -3.23
CA ASP A 272 10.28 15.54 -3.08
C ASP A 272 10.65 14.06 -3.22
N PHE A 273 9.64 13.19 -3.17
CA PHE A 273 9.72 11.74 -3.39
C PHE A 273 8.44 11.23 -4.05
N HIS A 274 8.43 9.97 -4.44
CA HIS A 274 7.23 9.30 -4.95
C HIS A 274 6.96 8.03 -4.14
N ALA A 275 5.80 7.95 -3.48
CA ALA A 275 5.43 6.83 -2.62
C ALA A 275 5.54 5.47 -3.32
N SER A 276 5.14 5.38 -4.60
CA SER A 276 5.26 4.14 -5.38
C SER A 276 6.71 3.70 -5.58
N GLU A 277 7.63 4.63 -5.78
CA GLU A 277 9.05 4.32 -5.95
C GLU A 277 9.67 3.81 -4.66
N GLU A 278 9.38 4.49 -3.55
CA GLU A 278 9.89 4.10 -2.23
C GLU A 278 9.33 2.73 -1.77
N LEU A 279 8.04 2.47 -2.04
CA LEU A 279 7.43 1.16 -1.79
C LEU A 279 8.15 0.06 -2.56
N ILE A 280 8.37 0.25 -3.86
CA ILE A 280 9.05 -0.75 -4.71
C ILE A 280 10.49 -0.95 -4.28
N ASN A 281 11.23 0.13 -4.00
CA ASN A 281 12.61 0.04 -3.52
C ASN A 281 12.69 -0.67 -2.17
N PHE A 282 11.72 -0.46 -1.27
CA PHE A 282 11.62 -1.20 -0.01
C PHE A 282 11.33 -2.68 -0.26
N PHE A 283 10.31 -3.01 -1.05
CA PHE A 283 9.87 -4.38 -1.30
C PHE A 283 10.98 -5.28 -1.85
N LEU A 284 11.75 -4.77 -2.80
CA LEU A 284 12.80 -5.56 -3.45
C LEU A 284 13.95 -6.00 -2.52
N ASN A 285 14.00 -5.51 -1.29
CA ASN A 285 14.97 -5.98 -0.29
C ASN A 285 14.50 -7.25 0.44
N TYR A 286 13.24 -7.69 0.25
CA TYR A 286 12.67 -8.78 1.02
C TYR A 286 12.18 -9.93 0.15
N LYS A 287 12.35 -11.12 0.69
CA LYS A 287 11.82 -12.38 0.16
C LYS A 287 11.23 -13.20 1.31
N LEU A 288 10.19 -13.96 1.03
CA LEU A 288 9.78 -15.04 1.93
C LEU A 288 10.88 -16.11 1.95
N GLU A 289 11.26 -16.50 3.13
CA GLU A 289 12.09 -17.70 3.28
C GLU A 289 11.25 -18.94 2.95
N ASN A 290 11.76 -19.81 2.11
CA ASN A 290 11.14 -21.10 1.90
C ASN A 290 11.32 -21.90 3.19
N ASN A 291 10.26 -22.11 3.95
CA ASN A 291 10.26 -23.16 4.97
C ASN A 291 10.32 -24.50 4.23
N GLU A 292 11.54 -25.06 4.12
CA GLU A 292 11.74 -26.45 3.70
C GLU A 292 11.11 -27.42 4.70
#